data_ea1dfdd3045a415bb03417459d69355e
#
_entry.id   ea1dfdd3045a415bb03417459d69355e
#
_cell.length_a   1.000
_cell.length_b   1.000
_cell.length_c   1.000
_cell.angle_alpha   90.00
_cell.angle_beta   90.00
_cell.angle_gamma   90.00
#
_symmetry.space_group_name_H-M   'P 1'
#
loop_
_entity.id
_entity.type
_entity.pdbx_description
1 polymer ?
#
loop_
_entity_poly.entity_id
_entity_poly.type
_entity_poly.pdbx_seq_one_letter_code
_entity_poly.pdbx_strand_id
1 'polypeptide(L)'
;ELTDFKPKPTTKTPGQVESSRILWSSEDDKTKIGIWECSEGTFTADRTSAAEFCHILYGKASVINHDGKGQRELSGGDLLVLPKGWKGEWTIHEKVKKLFIIQE
;
A
#
# COMPACT_ATOMS: atom_id res chain seq x y z
N GLU A 1 -4.19 10.05 -13.67
CA GLU A 1 -3.35 8.97 -14.23
C GLU A 1 -1.96 8.98 -13.61
N LEU A 2 -1.52 7.82 -13.14
CA LEU A 2 -0.17 7.69 -12.61
C LEU A 2 0.81 7.37 -13.71
N THR A 3 2.00 8.00 -13.63
CA THR A 3 3.10 7.79 -14.56
C THR A 3 4.37 7.58 -13.72
N ASP A 4 5.52 7.46 -14.39
CA ASP A 4 6.82 7.38 -13.71
C ASP A 4 6.90 6.19 -12.76
N PHE A 5 6.48 5.02 -13.24
CA PHE A 5 6.62 3.79 -12.46
C PHE A 5 8.10 3.47 -12.24
N LYS A 6 8.44 3.15 -11.00
CA LYS A 6 9.82 2.88 -10.58
C LYS A 6 9.88 1.56 -9.82
N PRO A 7 11.05 0.92 -9.77
CA PRO A 7 11.20 -0.30 -8.98
C PRO A 7 10.75 -0.06 -7.54
N LYS A 8 10.01 -1.04 -7.01
CA LYS A 8 9.56 -0.99 -5.62
C LYS A 8 10.72 -1.31 -4.69
N PRO A 9 11.17 -0.37 -3.82
CA PRO A 9 12.38 -0.60 -3.02
C PRO A 9 12.29 -1.79 -2.06
N THR A 10 11.09 -2.09 -1.55
CA THR A 10 10.91 -3.16 -0.56
C THR A 10 10.47 -4.46 -1.18
N THR A 11 10.53 -4.58 -2.51
CA THR A 11 10.05 -5.78 -3.20
C THR A 11 10.93 -6.99 -2.94
N LYS A 12 10.28 -8.15 -2.91
CA LYS A 12 10.93 -9.46 -2.94
C LYS A 12 10.80 -10.10 -4.33
N THR A 13 10.13 -9.40 -5.26
CA THR A 13 9.86 -9.90 -6.61
C THR A 13 10.57 -9.01 -7.63
N PRO A 14 11.58 -9.53 -8.33
CA PRO A 14 12.26 -8.73 -9.38
C PRO A 14 11.26 -8.21 -10.42
N GLY A 15 11.43 -6.94 -10.81
CA GLY A 15 10.59 -6.32 -11.81
C GLY A 15 9.32 -5.67 -11.29
N GLN A 16 9.01 -5.79 -10.01
CA GLN A 16 7.84 -5.11 -9.44
C GLN A 16 8.06 -3.60 -9.43
N VAL A 17 7.07 -2.86 -9.93
CA VAL A 17 7.16 -1.39 -10.02
C VAL A 17 5.95 -0.76 -9.37
N GLU A 18 6.11 0.49 -8.95
CA GLU A 18 5.05 1.26 -8.31
C GLU A 18 5.10 2.71 -8.76
N SER A 19 3.98 3.40 -8.59
CA SER A 19 3.89 4.85 -8.77
C SER A 19 2.88 5.40 -7.79
N SER A 20 3.12 6.62 -7.31
CA SER A 20 2.19 7.26 -6.39
C SER A 20 2.18 8.76 -6.60
N ARG A 21 1.12 9.39 -6.14
CA ARG A 21 0.99 10.84 -6.16
C ARG A 21 0.22 11.30 -4.94
N ILE A 22 0.77 12.28 -4.23
CA ILE A 22 0.09 12.92 -3.11
C ILE A 22 -0.90 13.92 -3.68
N LEU A 23 -2.17 13.80 -3.29
CA LEU A 23 -3.24 14.69 -3.73
C LEU A 23 -3.45 15.84 -2.75
N TRP A 24 -3.14 15.61 -1.47
CA TRP A 24 -3.35 16.61 -0.42
C TRP A 24 -2.47 16.29 0.78
N SER A 25 -1.99 17.33 1.45
CA SER A 25 -1.24 17.21 2.70
C SER A 25 -1.78 18.23 3.69
N SER A 26 -1.83 17.85 4.97
CA SER A 26 -2.21 18.78 6.03
C SER A 26 -1.09 19.82 6.23
N GLU A 27 -1.44 20.93 6.90
CA GLU A 27 -0.48 22.02 7.14
C GLU A 27 0.77 21.53 7.86
N ASP A 28 0.61 20.62 8.82
CA ASP A 28 1.73 20.08 9.59
C ASP A 28 2.39 18.87 8.93
N ASP A 29 1.96 18.51 7.71
CA ASP A 29 2.46 17.35 6.95
C ASP A 29 2.28 16.01 7.64
N LYS A 30 1.45 15.93 8.67
CA LYS A 30 1.24 14.67 9.39
C LYS A 30 0.16 13.81 8.76
N THR A 31 -0.69 14.38 7.90
CA THR A 31 -1.71 13.64 7.19
C THR A 31 -1.53 13.86 5.70
N LYS A 32 -1.48 12.77 4.95
CA LYS A 32 -1.33 12.84 3.50
C LYS A 32 -2.34 11.91 2.85
N ILE A 33 -2.96 12.39 1.77
CA ILE A 33 -3.91 11.61 1.00
C ILE A 33 -3.36 11.51 -0.42
N GLY A 34 -3.33 10.28 -0.94
CA GLY A 34 -2.78 10.07 -2.27
C GLY A 34 -3.33 8.84 -2.95
N ILE A 35 -2.80 8.59 -4.14
CA ILE A 35 -3.12 7.39 -4.91
C ILE A 35 -1.82 6.66 -5.23
N TRP A 36 -1.93 5.33 -5.34
CA TRP A 36 -0.78 4.46 -5.53
C TRP A 36 -1.20 3.28 -6.40
N GLU A 37 -0.30 2.89 -7.30
CA GLU A 37 -0.46 1.72 -8.14
C GLU A 37 0.77 0.86 -8.04
N CYS A 38 0.59 -0.48 -8.10
CA CYS A 38 1.70 -1.40 -7.99
C CYS A 38 1.44 -2.65 -8.82
N SER A 39 2.47 -3.10 -9.52
CA SER A 39 2.39 -4.32 -10.30
C SER A 39 2.51 -5.56 -9.41
N GLU A 40 2.29 -6.73 -10.02
CA GLU A 40 2.31 -8.03 -9.31
C GLU A 40 3.63 -8.27 -8.61
N GLY A 41 3.56 -8.91 -7.45
CA GLY A 41 4.72 -9.26 -6.66
C GLY A 41 4.48 -9.10 -5.18
N THR A 42 5.47 -9.47 -4.39
CA THR A 42 5.42 -9.41 -2.92
C THR A 42 6.43 -8.39 -2.43
N PHE A 43 6.00 -7.57 -1.45
CA PHE A 43 6.91 -6.60 -0.84
C PHE A 43 6.63 -6.49 0.66
N THR A 44 7.63 -6.02 1.41
CA THR A 44 7.47 -5.78 2.84
C THR A 44 6.98 -4.37 3.07
N ALA A 45 6.22 -4.18 4.15
CA ALA A 45 5.70 -2.88 4.54
C ALA A 45 5.85 -2.69 6.04
N ASP A 46 6.14 -1.45 6.44
CA ASP A 46 6.41 -1.08 7.82
C ASP A 46 5.67 0.22 8.12
N ARG A 47 4.72 0.16 9.07
CA ARG A 47 3.93 1.31 9.49
C ARG A 47 4.35 1.80 10.88
N THR A 48 5.62 1.67 11.24
CA THR A 48 6.11 2.09 12.54
C THR A 48 5.85 3.57 12.82
N SER A 49 6.03 4.42 11.80
CA SER A 49 5.94 5.88 11.96
C SER A 49 4.55 6.45 11.72
N ALA A 50 3.68 5.71 11.04
CA ALA A 50 2.39 6.26 10.62
C ALA A 50 1.40 5.16 10.32
N ALA A 51 0.12 5.40 10.64
CA ALA A 51 -0.96 4.51 10.22
C ALA A 51 -1.28 4.74 8.75
N GLU A 52 -1.85 3.74 8.10
CA GLU A 52 -2.31 3.85 6.73
C GLU A 52 -3.74 3.33 6.62
N PHE A 53 -4.58 4.11 5.94
CA PHE A 53 -5.95 3.70 5.60
C PHE A 53 -6.00 3.55 4.09
N CYS A 54 -6.48 2.40 3.61
CA CYS A 54 -6.46 2.09 2.19
C CYS A 54 -7.87 1.81 1.69
N HIS A 55 -8.18 2.35 0.51
CA HIS A 55 -9.38 1.99 -0.24
C HIS A 55 -8.90 1.41 -1.57
N ILE A 56 -9.12 0.12 -1.78
CA ILE A 56 -8.71 -0.55 -3.02
C ILE A 56 -9.68 -0.14 -4.11
N LEU A 57 -9.17 0.49 -5.16
CA LEU A 57 -9.99 0.95 -6.28
C LEU A 57 -10.16 -0.17 -7.30
N TYR A 58 -9.08 -0.93 -7.59
CA TYR A 58 -9.15 -2.12 -8.42
C TYR A 58 -7.93 -3.00 -8.15
N GLY A 59 -8.01 -4.25 -8.65
CA GLY A 59 -6.93 -5.21 -8.49
C GLY A 59 -7.20 -6.19 -7.38
N LYS A 60 -6.23 -7.07 -7.13
CA LYS A 60 -6.33 -8.09 -6.09
C LYS A 60 -5.03 -8.21 -5.35
N ALA A 61 -5.11 -8.29 -4.03
CA ALA A 61 -3.95 -8.37 -3.18
C ALA A 61 -4.26 -9.18 -1.93
N SER A 62 -3.23 -9.59 -1.22
CA SER A 62 -3.37 -10.10 0.14
C SER A 62 -2.34 -9.44 1.03
N VAL A 63 -2.66 -9.32 2.31
CA VAL A 63 -1.74 -8.82 3.32
C VAL A 63 -1.66 -9.83 4.44
N ILE A 64 -0.48 -9.92 5.06
CA ILE A 64 -0.25 -10.82 6.18
C ILE A 64 0.65 -10.12 7.18
N ASN A 65 0.38 -10.32 8.48
CA ASN A 65 1.22 -9.75 9.53
C ASN A 65 2.61 -10.39 9.49
N HIS A 66 3.60 -9.69 10.00
CA HIS A 66 4.99 -10.15 9.97
C HIS A 66 5.20 -11.49 10.70
N ASP A 67 4.30 -11.86 11.62
CA ASP A 67 4.36 -13.15 12.32
C ASP A 67 3.74 -14.29 11.50
N GLY A 68 3.30 -14.00 10.27
CA GLY A 68 2.70 -14.99 9.38
C GLY A 68 1.23 -15.27 9.64
N LYS A 69 0.58 -14.46 10.45
CA LYS A 69 -0.83 -14.65 10.82
C LYS A 69 -1.70 -13.52 10.31
N GLY A 70 -3.01 -13.71 10.36
CA GLY A 70 -3.96 -12.66 10.07
C GLY A 70 -4.05 -12.30 8.59
N GLN A 71 -3.88 -13.26 7.69
CA GLN A 71 -3.96 -12.98 6.26
C GLN A 71 -5.34 -12.48 5.86
N ARG A 72 -5.36 -11.43 5.02
CA ARG A 72 -6.58 -10.88 4.45
C ARG A 72 -6.45 -10.78 2.94
N GLU A 73 -7.56 -11.13 2.25
CA GLU A 73 -7.66 -10.95 0.81
C GLU A 73 -8.37 -9.63 0.52
N LEU A 74 -7.89 -8.90 -0.47
CA LEU A 74 -8.40 -7.58 -0.82
C LEU A 74 -8.71 -7.51 -2.30
N SER A 75 -9.81 -6.85 -2.64
CA SER A 75 -10.18 -6.59 -4.03
C SER A 75 -10.85 -5.23 -4.12
N GLY A 76 -11.21 -4.82 -5.34
CA GLY A 76 -11.81 -3.50 -5.55
C GLY A 76 -13.01 -3.25 -4.65
N GLY A 77 -13.03 -2.10 -4.00
CA GLY A 77 -14.06 -1.71 -3.05
C GLY A 77 -13.72 -1.96 -1.59
N ASP A 78 -12.70 -2.77 -1.32
CA ASP A 78 -12.36 -3.11 0.07
C ASP A 78 -11.63 -1.97 0.76
N LEU A 79 -11.86 -1.87 2.08
CA LEU A 79 -11.16 -0.94 2.95
C LEU A 79 -10.23 -1.72 3.86
N LEU A 80 -9.06 -1.15 4.13
CA LEU A 80 -8.06 -1.76 4.99
C LEU A 80 -7.46 -0.70 5.89
N VAL A 81 -7.29 -1.03 7.16
CA VAL A 81 -6.58 -0.16 8.10
C VAL A 81 -5.33 -0.88 8.57
N LEU A 82 -4.19 -0.23 8.39
CA LEU A 82 -2.91 -0.70 8.91
C LEU A 82 -2.54 0.27 10.04
N PRO A 83 -2.71 -0.14 11.30
CA PRO A 83 -2.48 0.77 12.43
C PRO A 83 -1.00 1.10 12.57
N LYS A 84 -0.71 2.19 13.25
CA LYS A 84 0.66 2.57 13.56
C LYS A 84 1.32 1.44 14.32
N GLY A 85 2.52 1.05 13.89
CA GLY A 85 3.24 -0.09 14.46
C GLY A 85 3.12 -1.37 13.67
N TRP A 86 2.20 -1.42 12.69
CA TRP A 86 2.01 -2.63 11.90
C TRP A 86 3.21 -2.90 10.99
N LYS A 87 3.60 -4.17 10.90
CA LYS A 87 4.61 -4.66 9.96
C LYS A 87 4.10 -5.92 9.31
N GLY A 88 4.39 -6.10 8.03
CA GLY A 88 3.96 -7.29 7.33
C GLY A 88 4.35 -7.29 5.88
N GLU A 89 3.62 -8.07 5.10
CA GLU A 89 3.87 -8.19 3.66
C GLU A 89 2.58 -8.02 2.88
N TRP A 90 2.71 -7.43 1.71
CA TRP A 90 1.68 -7.36 0.70
C TRP A 90 2.07 -8.25 -0.46
N THR A 91 1.11 -9.01 -0.98
CA THR A 91 1.28 -9.70 -2.25
C THR A 91 0.24 -9.16 -3.22
N ILE A 92 0.71 -8.59 -4.32
CA ILE A 92 -0.15 -8.08 -5.37
C ILE A 92 -0.36 -9.22 -6.38
N HIS A 93 -1.58 -9.72 -6.46
CA HIS A 93 -1.95 -10.82 -7.36
C HIS A 93 -2.35 -10.31 -8.73
N GLU A 94 -3.05 -9.17 -8.78
CA GLU A 94 -3.38 -8.43 -9.99
C GLU A 94 -3.10 -6.97 -9.69
N LYS A 95 -2.53 -6.26 -10.64
CA LYS A 95 -2.17 -4.84 -10.48
C LYS A 95 -3.22 -4.11 -9.65
N VAL A 96 -2.78 -3.47 -8.59
CA VAL A 96 -3.66 -2.79 -7.64
C VAL A 96 -3.51 -1.28 -7.77
N LYS A 97 -4.63 -0.59 -7.69
CA LYS A 97 -4.67 0.86 -7.47
C LYS A 97 -5.45 1.11 -6.19
N LYS A 98 -4.91 1.97 -5.33
CA LYS A 98 -5.59 2.31 -4.08
C LYS A 98 -5.52 3.81 -3.82
N LEU A 99 -6.53 4.30 -3.12
CA LEU A 99 -6.50 5.58 -2.44
C LEU A 99 -5.97 5.30 -1.03
N PHE A 100 -5.03 6.11 -0.57
CA PHE A 100 -4.48 5.91 0.76
C PHE A 100 -4.49 7.21 1.56
N ILE A 101 -4.56 7.05 2.88
CA ILE A 101 -4.41 8.14 3.83
C ILE A 101 -3.31 7.71 4.81
N ILE A 102 -2.25 8.51 4.90
CA ILE A 102 -1.17 8.29 5.87
C ILE A 102 -1.39 9.28 7.01
N GLN A 103 -1.34 8.79 8.24
CA GLN A 103 -1.52 9.60 9.44
C GLN A 103 -0.39 9.34 10.42
N GLU A 104 0.47 10.32 10.61
CA GLU A 104 1.57 10.24 11.58
C GLU A 104 1.12 10.48 13.01
#